data_0c9ead5cd5f60f56035f4e15003cc394
#
_entry.id   0c9ead5cd5f60f56035f4e15003cc394
#
_cell.length_a   1.000
_cell.length_b   1.000
_cell.length_c   1.000
_cell.angle_alpha   90.00
_cell.angle_beta   90.00
_cell.angle_gamma   90.00
#
_symmetry.space_group_name_H-M   'P 1'
#
loop_
_entity.id
_entity.type
_entity.pdbx_description
1 polymer ?
#
loop_
_entity_poly.entity_id
_entity_poly.type
_entity_poly.pdbx_seq_one_letter_code
_entity_poly.pdbx_strand_id
1 'polypeptide(L)'
;MSRASGYEILQKGVDNMITGQIIQTSIDELKAITKVDLGVYDLNGSEVASTMERDDITTDLITGFAASPADSQVIGVHHLLKIRDEGELLYVLVARGMTDDVYMVGKIAVSQIQNLVIAYKAVSYTHLTLPTNSRV
;
A
#
# COMPACT_ATOMS: atom_id res chain seq x y z
N MET A 1 7.36 29.54 7.64
CA MET A 1 6.76 28.28 7.29
C MET A 1 6.19 28.32 5.87
N SER A 2 6.55 27.36 5.06
CA SER A 2 6.07 27.38 3.70
C SER A 2 4.74 26.64 3.57
N ARG A 3 3.99 26.99 2.56
CA ARG A 3 2.76 26.34 2.23
C ARG A 3 2.89 25.65 0.92
N ALA A 4 2.24 24.53 0.79
CA ALA A 4 2.15 23.87 -0.50
C ALA A 4 1.35 24.75 -1.46
N SER A 5 1.83 24.90 -2.67
CA SER A 5 1.09 25.61 -3.70
C SER A 5 -0.08 24.77 -4.16
N GLY A 6 -1.02 25.39 -4.88
CA GLY A 6 -2.13 24.64 -5.47
C GLY A 6 -1.65 23.57 -6.42
N TYR A 7 -0.58 23.84 -7.16
CA TYR A 7 0.00 22.85 -8.05
C TYR A 7 0.53 21.64 -7.29
N GLU A 8 1.23 21.88 -6.19
CA GLU A 8 1.78 20.79 -5.38
C GLU A 8 0.68 19.92 -4.79
N ILE A 9 -0.39 20.52 -4.34
CA ILE A 9 -1.52 19.79 -3.77
C ILE A 9 -2.17 18.91 -4.84
N LEU A 10 -2.38 19.45 -6.04
CA LEU A 10 -2.95 18.69 -7.14
C LEU A 10 -2.04 17.54 -7.55
N GLN A 11 -0.75 17.78 -7.62
CA GLN A 11 0.20 16.74 -8.01
C GLN A 11 0.21 15.61 -7.01
N LYS A 12 0.17 15.94 -5.72
CA LYS A 12 0.13 14.92 -4.67
C LYS A 12 -1.14 14.07 -4.76
N GLY A 13 -2.28 14.69 -5.06
CA GLY A 13 -3.53 13.97 -5.22
C GLY A 13 -3.49 13.01 -6.40
N VAL A 14 -2.91 13.45 -7.52
CA VAL A 14 -2.74 12.60 -8.69
C VAL A 14 -1.82 11.44 -8.39
N ASP A 15 -0.70 11.69 -7.72
CA ASP A 15 0.25 10.64 -7.34
C ASP A 15 -0.40 9.59 -6.46
N ASN A 16 -1.23 10.02 -5.50
CA ASN A 16 -1.93 9.08 -4.62
C ASN A 16 -2.93 8.24 -5.39
N MET A 17 -3.62 8.84 -6.34
CA MET A 17 -4.58 8.10 -7.16
C MET A 17 -3.89 7.05 -8.01
N ILE A 18 -2.78 7.40 -8.64
CA ILE A 18 -2.04 6.46 -9.49
C ILE A 18 -1.46 5.33 -8.64
N THR A 19 -0.92 5.64 -7.47
CA THR A 19 -0.40 4.63 -6.57
C THR A 19 -1.48 3.65 -6.16
N GLY A 20 -2.68 4.17 -5.85
CA GLY A 20 -3.81 3.31 -5.50
C GLY A 20 -4.19 2.36 -6.62
N GLN A 21 -4.19 2.84 -7.87
CA GLN A 21 -4.50 2.01 -9.02
C GLN A 21 -3.47 0.92 -9.25
N ILE A 22 -2.19 1.25 -9.08
CA ILE A 22 -1.12 0.27 -9.23
C ILE A 22 -1.22 -0.81 -8.17
N ILE A 23 -1.48 -0.42 -6.92
CA ILE A 23 -1.66 -1.37 -5.84
C ILE A 23 -2.89 -2.24 -6.08
N GLN A 24 -3.98 -1.65 -6.52
CA GLN A 24 -5.21 -2.40 -6.81
C GLN A 24 -4.97 -3.48 -7.85
N THR A 25 -4.26 -3.14 -8.93
CA THR A 25 -3.94 -4.11 -9.98
C THR A 25 -3.13 -5.27 -9.41
N SER A 26 -2.14 -4.96 -8.58
CA SER A 26 -1.28 -6.00 -8.00
C SER A 26 -2.06 -6.95 -7.10
N ILE A 27 -2.91 -6.43 -6.22
CA ILE A 27 -3.64 -7.31 -5.31
C ILE A 27 -4.75 -8.07 -6.04
N ASP A 28 -5.32 -7.50 -7.10
CA ASP A 28 -6.29 -8.22 -7.93
C ASP A 28 -5.66 -9.43 -8.57
N GLU A 29 -4.44 -9.28 -9.09
CA GLU A 29 -3.72 -10.38 -9.71
C GLU A 29 -3.39 -11.47 -8.70
N LEU A 30 -2.95 -11.07 -7.51
CA LEU A 30 -2.66 -12.04 -6.45
C LEU A 30 -3.92 -12.78 -6.01
N LYS A 31 -5.03 -12.07 -5.86
CA LYS A 31 -6.30 -12.69 -5.51
C LYS A 31 -6.72 -13.70 -6.58
N ALA A 32 -6.56 -13.36 -7.84
CA ALA A 32 -6.94 -14.25 -8.93
C ALA A 32 -6.15 -15.57 -8.87
N ILE A 33 -4.88 -15.49 -8.50
CA ILE A 33 -4.00 -16.66 -8.44
C ILE A 33 -4.20 -17.44 -7.14
N THR A 34 -4.25 -16.75 -6.01
CA THR A 34 -4.17 -17.40 -4.70
C THR A 34 -5.52 -17.60 -4.03
N LYS A 35 -6.55 -16.88 -4.48
CA LYS A 35 -7.88 -16.88 -3.88
C LYS A 35 -7.91 -16.28 -2.48
N VAL A 36 -6.83 -15.61 -2.06
CA VAL A 36 -6.74 -14.93 -0.78
C VAL A 36 -7.15 -13.48 -0.98
N ASP A 37 -8.05 -12.99 -0.14
CA ASP A 37 -8.47 -11.59 -0.20
C ASP A 37 -7.40 -10.69 0.40
N LEU A 38 -7.20 -9.55 -0.24
CA LEU A 38 -6.17 -8.60 0.15
C LEU A 38 -6.74 -7.19 0.21
N GLY A 39 -6.25 -6.42 1.16
CA GLY A 39 -6.60 -5.00 1.27
C GLY A 39 -5.38 -4.22 1.70
N VAL A 40 -5.29 -2.98 1.26
CA VAL A 40 -4.19 -2.08 1.63
C VAL A 40 -4.81 -0.81 2.18
N TYR A 41 -4.32 -0.37 3.33
CA TYR A 41 -4.86 0.76 4.05
C TYR A 41 -3.74 1.74 4.37
N ASP A 42 -4.06 3.02 4.39
CA ASP A 42 -3.08 4.01 4.84
C ASP A 42 -3.02 4.03 6.38
N LEU A 43 -2.15 4.87 6.92
CA LEU A 43 -1.92 4.88 8.35
C LEU A 43 -3.06 5.51 9.14
N ASN A 44 -4.00 6.13 8.47
CA ASN A 44 -5.23 6.66 9.07
C ASN A 44 -6.36 5.63 9.03
N GLY A 45 -6.11 4.48 8.45
CA GLY A 45 -7.11 3.43 8.35
C GLY A 45 -8.02 3.55 7.15
N SER A 46 -7.70 4.43 6.21
CA SER A 46 -8.48 4.58 4.99
C SER A 46 -8.05 3.57 3.95
N GLU A 47 -9.02 3.02 3.24
CA GLU A 47 -8.75 2.02 2.22
C GLU A 47 -8.05 2.65 1.02
N VAL A 48 -6.92 2.08 0.62
CA VAL A 48 -6.21 2.46 -0.59
C VAL A 48 -6.63 1.56 -1.75
N ALA A 49 -6.74 0.26 -1.48
CA ALA A 49 -7.13 -0.72 -2.47
C ALA A 49 -7.65 -1.96 -1.74
N SER A 50 -8.57 -2.70 -2.35
CA SER A 50 -9.09 -3.91 -1.73
C SER A 50 -9.69 -4.83 -2.78
N THR A 51 -9.57 -6.14 -2.56
CA THR A 51 -10.29 -7.14 -3.35
C THR A 51 -11.56 -7.60 -2.64
N MET A 52 -11.81 -7.12 -1.43
CA MET A 52 -12.92 -7.55 -0.60
C MET A 52 -14.14 -6.68 -0.86
N GLU A 53 -15.28 -7.32 -1.12
CA GLU A 53 -16.53 -6.58 -1.25
C GLU A 53 -17.00 -6.05 0.08
N ARG A 54 -16.78 -6.83 1.12
CA ARG A 54 -17.11 -6.45 2.49
C ARG A 54 -15.97 -6.88 3.39
N ASP A 55 -15.64 -6.01 4.31
CA ASP A 55 -14.63 -6.33 5.29
C ASP A 55 -15.09 -5.76 6.63
N ASP A 56 -14.95 -6.57 7.66
CA ASP A 56 -15.31 -6.18 9.01
C ASP A 56 -14.14 -5.64 9.80
N ILE A 57 -13.00 -5.42 9.14
CA ILE A 57 -11.88 -4.82 9.81
C ILE A 57 -12.14 -3.33 10.01
N THR A 58 -11.89 -2.84 11.20
CA THR A 58 -12.20 -1.46 11.55
C THR A 58 -11.01 -0.55 11.39
N THR A 59 -11.28 0.73 11.24
CA THR A 59 -10.22 1.74 11.21
C THR A 59 -9.35 1.67 12.47
N ASP A 60 -9.98 1.42 13.63
CA ASP A 60 -9.24 1.33 14.88
C ASP A 60 -8.25 0.16 14.90
N LEU A 61 -8.61 -0.96 14.31
CA LEU A 61 -7.70 -2.10 14.22
C LEU A 61 -6.50 -1.75 13.35
N ILE A 62 -6.74 -1.08 12.24
CA ILE A 62 -5.65 -0.69 11.34
C ILE A 62 -4.72 0.32 12.02
N THR A 63 -5.28 1.37 12.60
CA THR A 63 -4.46 2.41 13.23
C THR A 63 -3.73 1.87 14.45
N GLY A 64 -4.38 1.01 15.23
CA GLY A 64 -3.75 0.39 16.39
C GLY A 64 -2.58 -0.48 15.99
N PHE A 65 -2.73 -1.28 14.95
CA PHE A 65 -1.64 -2.09 14.47
C PHE A 65 -0.51 -1.22 13.92
N ALA A 66 -0.84 -0.17 13.17
CA ALA A 66 0.16 0.73 12.61
C ALA A 66 1.02 1.36 13.72
N ALA A 67 0.41 1.65 14.86
CA ALA A 67 1.13 2.24 15.98
C ALA A 67 1.88 1.22 16.82
N SER A 68 1.63 -0.07 16.64
CA SER A 68 2.26 -1.12 17.43
C SER A 68 3.69 -1.39 16.91
N PRO A 69 4.54 -2.01 17.73
CA PRO A 69 5.89 -2.36 17.29
C PRO A 69 5.95 -3.63 16.43
N ALA A 70 4.84 -4.39 16.33
CA ALA A 70 4.83 -5.65 15.61
C ALA A 70 4.88 -5.42 14.11
N ASP A 71 5.58 -6.29 13.39
CA ASP A 71 5.61 -6.24 11.93
C ASP A 71 4.41 -6.98 11.33
N SER A 72 3.82 -7.90 12.07
CA SER A 72 2.63 -8.61 11.65
C SER A 72 1.80 -8.98 12.86
N GLN A 73 0.50 -9.19 12.64
CA GLN A 73 -0.42 -9.55 13.70
C GLN A 73 -1.59 -10.32 13.09
N VAL A 74 -2.07 -11.33 13.80
CA VAL A 74 -3.25 -12.10 13.37
C VAL A 74 -4.41 -11.76 14.27
N ILE A 75 -5.52 -11.36 13.67
CA ILE A 75 -6.75 -11.06 14.39
C ILE A 75 -7.87 -11.81 13.68
N GLY A 76 -8.31 -12.93 14.26
CA GLY A 76 -9.31 -13.77 13.63
C GLY A 76 -8.80 -14.33 12.30
N VAL A 77 -9.51 -14.05 11.22
CA VAL A 77 -9.11 -14.49 9.88
C VAL A 77 -8.26 -13.45 9.16
N HIS A 78 -7.95 -12.35 9.84
CA HIS A 78 -7.17 -11.25 9.24
C HIS A 78 -5.71 -11.34 9.67
N HIS A 79 -4.82 -11.30 8.70
CA HIS A 79 -3.39 -11.18 8.93
C HIS A 79 -2.99 -9.77 8.53
N LEU A 80 -2.52 -8.98 9.49
CA LEU A 80 -2.10 -7.61 9.26
C LEU A 80 -0.58 -7.57 9.16
N LEU A 81 -0.08 -6.92 8.12
CA LEU A 81 1.36 -6.81 7.87
C LEU A 81 1.70 -5.36 7.53
N LYS A 82 2.90 -4.94 7.89
CA LYS A 82 3.34 -3.59 7.61
C LYS A 82 4.10 -3.52 6.29
N ILE A 83 3.83 -2.48 5.52
CA ILE A 83 4.55 -2.19 4.29
C ILE A 83 5.41 -0.97 4.57
N ARG A 84 6.73 -1.14 4.43
CA ARG A 84 7.71 -0.09 4.74
C ARG A 84 8.55 0.23 3.52
N ASP A 85 9.08 1.45 3.50
CA ASP A 85 10.08 1.87 2.53
C ASP A 85 11.18 2.57 3.31
N GLU A 86 12.37 2.00 3.27
CA GLU A 86 13.54 2.51 3.98
C GLU A 86 13.25 2.72 5.48
N GLY A 87 12.56 1.77 6.07
CA GLY A 87 12.21 1.81 7.48
C GLY A 87 10.99 2.64 7.81
N GLU A 88 10.51 3.44 6.89
CA GLU A 88 9.33 4.26 7.10
C GLU A 88 8.08 3.46 6.79
N LEU A 89 7.12 3.48 7.71
CA LEU A 89 5.85 2.78 7.51
C LEU A 89 4.99 3.53 6.52
N LEU A 90 4.55 2.83 5.48
CA LEU A 90 3.73 3.44 4.43
C LEU A 90 2.28 3.00 4.48
N TYR A 91 2.06 1.71 4.60
CA TYR A 91 0.72 1.13 4.53
C TYR A 91 0.60 -0.05 5.46
N VAL A 92 -0.63 -0.43 5.73
CA VAL A 92 -0.96 -1.69 6.39
C VAL A 92 -1.62 -2.58 5.35
N LEU A 93 -1.10 -3.79 5.19
CA LEU A 93 -1.70 -4.79 4.33
C LEU A 93 -2.50 -5.76 5.18
N VAL A 94 -3.70 -6.10 4.70
CA VAL A 94 -4.55 -7.09 5.34
C VAL A 94 -4.75 -8.23 4.38
N ALA A 95 -4.41 -9.45 4.80
CA ALA A 95 -4.71 -10.67 4.06
C ALA A 95 -5.76 -11.43 4.85
N ARG A 96 -6.83 -11.85 4.20
CA ARG A 96 -7.95 -12.48 4.87
C ARG A 96 -8.20 -13.87 4.32
N GLY A 97 -8.27 -14.85 5.19
CA GLY A 97 -8.56 -16.22 4.81
C GLY A 97 -8.36 -17.17 5.96
N MET A 98 -8.72 -18.41 5.73
CA MET A 98 -8.69 -19.44 6.76
C MET A 98 -7.64 -20.52 6.50
N THR A 99 -6.93 -20.43 5.37
CA THR A 99 -5.94 -21.44 5.01
C THR A 99 -4.57 -21.03 5.55
N ASP A 100 -3.68 -22.02 5.65
CA ASP A 100 -2.35 -21.80 6.22
C ASP A 100 -1.47 -20.90 5.36
N ASP A 101 -1.79 -20.77 4.07
CA ASP A 101 -0.97 -19.99 3.16
C ASP A 101 -1.29 -18.49 3.15
N VAL A 102 -2.29 -18.05 3.91
CA VAL A 102 -2.71 -16.64 3.94
C VAL A 102 -1.55 -15.74 4.34
N TYR A 103 -0.80 -16.12 5.36
CA TYR A 103 0.34 -15.32 5.80
C TYR A 103 1.40 -15.21 4.71
N MET A 104 1.69 -16.33 4.04
CA MET A 104 2.67 -16.32 2.96
C MET A 104 2.23 -15.43 1.81
N VAL A 105 0.95 -15.50 1.44
CA VAL A 105 0.40 -14.64 0.40
C VAL A 105 0.51 -13.17 0.81
N GLY A 106 0.23 -12.89 2.07
CA GLY A 106 0.40 -11.53 2.60
C GLY A 106 1.84 -11.04 2.49
N LYS A 107 2.81 -11.90 2.80
CA LYS A 107 4.23 -11.56 2.68
C LYS A 107 4.61 -11.29 1.23
N ILE A 108 4.11 -12.08 0.31
CA ILE A 108 4.34 -11.86 -1.11
C ILE A 108 3.75 -10.52 -1.55
N ALA A 109 2.54 -10.23 -1.10
CA ALA A 109 1.89 -8.97 -1.43
C ALA A 109 2.68 -7.77 -0.91
N VAL A 110 3.17 -7.85 0.33
CA VAL A 110 4.01 -6.80 0.91
C VAL A 110 5.23 -6.55 0.03
N SER A 111 5.91 -7.62 -0.34
CA SER A 111 7.11 -7.52 -1.17
C SER A 111 6.80 -6.89 -2.53
N GLN A 112 5.74 -7.33 -3.18
CA GLN A 112 5.37 -6.79 -4.48
C GLN A 112 5.00 -5.31 -4.40
N ILE A 113 4.22 -4.93 -3.40
CA ILE A 113 3.80 -3.55 -3.25
C ILE A 113 4.98 -2.65 -2.92
N GLN A 114 5.89 -3.11 -2.07
CA GLN A 114 7.11 -2.36 -1.79
C GLN A 114 7.89 -2.08 -3.07
N ASN A 115 8.06 -3.11 -3.89
CA ASN A 115 8.78 -2.97 -5.15
C ASN A 115 8.08 -2.01 -6.11
N LEU A 116 6.75 -2.08 -6.17
CA LEU A 116 5.97 -1.19 -7.02
C LEU A 116 6.07 0.26 -6.57
N VAL A 117 5.99 0.50 -5.27
CA VAL A 117 6.09 1.86 -4.73
C VAL A 117 7.48 2.43 -4.99
N ILE A 118 8.52 1.64 -4.76
CA ILE A 118 9.89 2.07 -5.02
C ILE A 118 10.08 2.38 -6.49
N ALA A 119 9.60 1.51 -7.37
CA ALA A 119 9.71 1.70 -8.81
C ALA A 119 8.97 2.95 -9.26
N TYR A 120 7.76 3.17 -8.74
CA TYR A 120 6.99 4.35 -9.09
C TYR A 120 7.68 5.63 -8.64
N LYS A 121 8.24 5.63 -7.44
CA LYS A 121 8.98 6.79 -6.96
C LYS A 121 10.19 7.07 -7.84
N ALA A 122 10.91 6.04 -8.25
CA ALA A 122 12.09 6.20 -9.09
C ALA A 122 11.73 6.79 -10.44
N VAL A 123 10.66 6.29 -11.05
CA VAL A 123 10.19 6.81 -12.34
C VAL A 123 9.74 8.26 -12.21
N SER A 124 8.97 8.56 -11.18
CA SER A 124 8.47 9.90 -10.95
C SER A 124 9.61 10.89 -10.74
N TYR A 125 10.60 10.48 -9.95
CA TYR A 125 11.76 11.31 -9.67
C TYR A 125 12.57 11.54 -10.95
N THR A 126 12.81 10.49 -11.70
CA THR A 126 13.54 10.58 -12.96
C THR A 126 12.83 11.48 -13.94
N HIS A 127 11.54 11.36 -14.01
CA HIS A 127 10.74 12.22 -14.90
C HIS A 127 10.89 13.70 -14.53
N LEU A 128 10.93 14.00 -13.24
CA LEU A 128 11.09 15.37 -12.79
C LEU A 128 12.44 15.94 -13.17
N THR A 129 13.49 15.12 -13.23
CA THR A 129 14.83 15.61 -13.55
C THR A 129 15.13 15.63 -15.03
N LEU A 130 14.51 14.78 -15.82
CA LEU A 130 14.79 14.71 -17.24
C LEU A 130 14.66 16.03 -17.98
N PRO A 131 13.61 16.82 -17.76
CA PRO A 131 13.46 18.06 -18.52
C PRO A 131 14.62 19.02 -18.35
N THR A 132 15.28 19.01 -17.20
CA THR A 132 16.37 19.92 -16.98
C THR A 132 17.63 19.53 -17.73
N ASN A 133 17.73 18.29 -18.15
CA ASN A 133 18.92 17.82 -18.85
C ASN A 133 18.72 17.66 -20.33
N SER A 134 17.51 17.46 -20.72
CA SER A 134 17.26 17.04 -22.10
C SER A 134 17.57 18.09 -23.11
N ARG A 135 17.61 19.35 -22.68
CA ARG A 135 17.82 20.36 -23.66
C ARG A 135 19.25 20.56 -24.01
N VAL A 136 20.08 19.97 -23.37
CA VAL A 136 21.49 20.12 -23.68
C VAL A 136 21.86 19.60 -25.06
#